data_217f31600a7dd75af8943ec3a0a54fcd
#
_entry.id   217f31600a7dd75af8943ec3a0a54fcd
#
_cell.length_a   1.000
_cell.length_b   1.000
_cell.length_c   1.000
_cell.angle_alpha   90.00
_cell.angle_beta   90.00
_cell.angle_gamma   90.00
#
_symmetry.space_group_name_H-M   'P 1'
#
loop_
_entity.id
_entity.type
_entity.pdbx_description
1 polymer ?
#
loop_
_entity_poly.entity_id
_entity_poly.type
_entity_poly.pdbx_seq_one_letter_code
_entity_poly.pdbx_strand_id
1 'polypeptide(L)'
;MNLNPGDILSPRYDLFLVAFSYVVAVLGSLVALEAARFIQTANQKTDWWMVFAAAFALGGIGIWMMHFVGMVAYRLPVPIAYDVIPTLVSLVAAILISGIALYSAGGRGGFRVGGWVFGSILAGVGVCVMHYMGMYAQVMRATLVWNYTVVGISVVIAVVAAGAALWLAFNLQSFGLRVMAAFVMGLAVCAMHYTGMAAAQVVCSAAAPAGNWTIAGLELWVLALGGIALVVTATRVANRSLGARYLTLEAEPAKA
;
A
#
# COMPACT_ATOMS: atom_id res chain seq x y z
N MET A 1 23.09 -26.49 1.62
CA MET A 1 24.02 -25.57 2.29
C MET A 1 23.95 -25.84 3.79
N ASN A 2 25.09 -26.10 4.44
CA ASN A 2 25.13 -26.14 5.91
C ASN A 2 25.13 -24.69 6.38
N LEU A 3 24.00 -24.22 6.89
CA LEU A 3 23.90 -22.89 7.49
C LEU A 3 24.25 -22.97 8.96
N ASN A 4 25.27 -22.21 9.38
CA ASN A 4 25.65 -22.10 10.78
C ASN A 4 24.99 -20.87 11.43
N PRO A 5 24.69 -20.94 12.74
CA PRO A 5 24.25 -19.76 13.48
C PRO A 5 25.30 -18.65 13.35
N GLY A 6 24.84 -17.44 13.04
CA GLY A 6 25.69 -16.28 12.76
C GLY A 6 26.00 -16.04 11.28
N ASP A 7 25.70 -16.97 10.39
CA ASP A 7 25.88 -16.74 8.95
C ASP A 7 24.94 -15.68 8.43
N ILE A 8 25.46 -14.74 7.62
CA ILE A 8 24.66 -13.72 6.94
C ILE A 8 24.01 -14.35 5.73
N LEU A 9 22.69 -14.32 5.67
CA LEU A 9 21.92 -14.84 4.56
C LEU A 9 21.77 -13.78 3.49
N SER A 10 22.31 -14.06 2.30
CA SER A 10 22.18 -13.20 1.13
C SER A 10 20.86 -13.51 0.40
N PRO A 11 19.94 -12.55 0.27
CA PRO A 11 18.69 -12.74 -0.43
C PRO A 11 18.90 -12.78 -1.95
N ARG A 12 17.98 -13.45 -2.64
CA ARG A 12 17.82 -13.36 -4.09
C ARG A 12 16.46 -12.79 -4.39
N TYR A 13 16.37 -11.84 -5.33
CA TYR A 13 15.10 -11.30 -5.76
C TYR A 13 14.57 -12.03 -6.98
N ASP A 14 13.33 -12.50 -6.89
CA ASP A 14 12.56 -12.97 -8.02
C ASP A 14 12.03 -11.74 -8.78
N LEU A 15 12.66 -11.41 -9.92
CA LEU A 15 12.37 -10.20 -10.69
C LEU A 15 10.95 -10.18 -11.24
N PHE A 16 10.35 -11.34 -11.52
CA PHE A 16 8.95 -11.40 -11.94
C PHE A 16 8.02 -10.94 -10.81
N LEU A 17 8.24 -11.42 -9.60
CA LEU A 17 7.44 -11.00 -8.43
C LEU A 17 7.72 -9.55 -8.02
N VAL A 18 8.95 -9.05 -8.22
CA VAL A 18 9.26 -7.61 -8.05
C VAL A 18 8.43 -6.78 -9.03
N ALA A 19 8.42 -7.14 -10.32
CA ALA A 19 7.60 -6.44 -11.32
C ALA A 19 6.11 -6.57 -11.02
N PHE A 20 5.66 -7.74 -10.57
CA PHE A 20 4.27 -7.97 -10.21
C PHE A 20 3.86 -7.15 -8.97
N SER A 21 4.72 -7.00 -7.97
CA SER A 21 4.47 -6.12 -6.82
C SER A 21 4.24 -4.67 -7.26
N TYR A 22 5.03 -4.19 -8.23
CA TYR A 22 4.84 -2.87 -8.82
C TYR A 22 3.49 -2.73 -9.53
N VAL A 23 3.09 -3.73 -10.33
CA VAL A 23 1.76 -3.73 -10.98
C VAL A 23 0.63 -3.65 -9.95
N VAL A 24 0.72 -4.40 -8.86
CA VAL A 24 -0.25 -4.34 -7.74
C VAL A 24 -0.30 -2.95 -7.13
N ALA A 25 0.86 -2.32 -6.88
CA ALA A 25 0.93 -0.96 -6.37
C ALA A 25 0.27 0.05 -7.31
N VAL A 26 0.51 -0.05 -8.62
CA VAL A 26 -0.08 0.82 -9.65
C VAL A 26 -1.60 0.65 -9.70
N LEU A 27 -2.11 -0.59 -9.71
CA LEU A 27 -3.54 -0.85 -9.77
C LEU A 27 -4.27 -0.35 -8.51
N GLY A 28 -3.73 -0.63 -7.32
CA GLY A 28 -4.27 -0.12 -6.07
C GLY A 28 -4.28 1.41 -6.02
N SER A 29 -3.20 2.05 -6.46
CA SER A 29 -3.10 3.52 -6.56
C SER A 29 -4.10 4.10 -7.55
N LEU A 30 -4.29 3.49 -8.72
CA LEU A 30 -5.24 3.97 -9.73
C LEU A 30 -6.69 3.93 -9.20
N VAL A 31 -7.09 2.80 -8.59
CA VAL A 31 -8.42 2.67 -8.00
C VAL A 31 -8.62 3.67 -6.86
N ALA A 32 -7.58 3.89 -6.04
CA ALA A 32 -7.63 4.88 -4.96
C ALA A 32 -7.79 6.32 -5.50
N LEU A 33 -7.04 6.69 -6.54
CA LEU A 33 -7.16 8.00 -7.20
C LEU A 33 -8.55 8.22 -7.81
N GLU A 34 -9.12 7.19 -8.42
CA GLU A 34 -10.48 7.25 -8.96
C GLU A 34 -11.53 7.37 -7.85
N ALA A 35 -11.40 6.62 -6.76
CA ALA A 35 -12.32 6.70 -5.62
C ALA A 35 -12.22 8.05 -4.88
N ALA A 36 -11.01 8.60 -4.76
CA ALA A 36 -10.77 9.87 -4.06
C ALA A 36 -11.56 11.05 -4.65
N ARG A 37 -11.84 11.03 -5.96
CA ARG A 37 -12.67 12.04 -6.64
C ARG A 37 -14.09 12.13 -6.12
N PHE A 38 -14.60 11.05 -5.58
CA PHE A 38 -15.97 10.92 -5.11
C PHE A 38 -16.10 10.97 -3.59
N ILE A 39 -14.99 11.27 -2.89
CA ILE A 39 -15.02 11.46 -1.42
C ILE A 39 -15.95 12.61 -1.03
N GLN A 40 -16.06 13.62 -1.90
CA GLN A 40 -17.00 14.71 -1.71
C GLN A 40 -18.20 14.58 -2.65
N THR A 41 -19.39 14.70 -2.09
CA THR A 41 -20.63 14.80 -2.87
C THR A 41 -20.84 16.24 -3.37
N ALA A 42 -21.75 16.43 -4.33
CA ALA A 42 -22.13 17.75 -4.86
C ALA A 42 -22.60 18.73 -3.74
N ASN A 43 -23.17 18.22 -2.64
CA ASN A 43 -23.62 19.00 -1.48
C ASN A 43 -22.50 19.18 -0.42
N GLN A 44 -21.26 18.98 -0.77
CA GLN A 44 -20.09 19.11 0.12
C GLN A 44 -20.11 18.16 1.34
N LYS A 45 -20.90 17.09 1.29
CA LYS A 45 -20.89 16.03 2.31
C LYS A 45 -19.88 14.98 1.94
N THR A 46 -19.25 14.41 2.97
CA THR A 46 -18.28 13.30 2.79
C THR A 46 -19.03 12.00 2.45
N ASP A 47 -18.67 11.37 1.36
CA ASP A 47 -19.08 10.01 1.04
C ASP A 47 -18.13 9.01 1.71
N TRP A 48 -18.52 8.50 2.87
CA TRP A 48 -17.70 7.58 3.67
C TRP A 48 -17.43 6.27 2.96
N TRP A 49 -18.31 5.84 2.06
CA TRP A 49 -18.06 4.65 1.25
C TRP A 49 -16.90 4.87 0.28
N MET A 50 -16.82 6.05 -0.33
CA MET A 50 -15.70 6.40 -1.22
C MET A 50 -14.41 6.63 -0.43
N VAL A 51 -14.47 7.16 0.79
CA VAL A 51 -13.31 7.21 1.70
C VAL A 51 -12.79 5.80 1.98
N PHE A 52 -13.69 4.88 2.35
CA PHE A 52 -13.34 3.47 2.59
C PHE A 52 -12.77 2.80 1.33
N ALA A 53 -13.41 2.97 0.17
CA ALA A 53 -12.94 2.39 -1.09
C ALA A 53 -11.54 2.91 -1.47
N ALA A 54 -11.29 4.22 -1.33
CA ALA A 54 -9.98 4.80 -1.58
C ALA A 54 -8.93 4.31 -0.58
N ALA A 55 -9.29 4.26 0.72
CA ALA A 55 -8.42 3.76 1.78
C ALA A 55 -8.05 2.29 1.60
N PHE A 56 -9.04 1.47 1.25
CA PHE A 56 -8.84 0.05 1.00
C PHE A 56 -8.00 -0.21 -0.25
N ALA A 57 -8.28 0.51 -1.34
CA ALA A 57 -7.51 0.39 -2.58
C ALA A 57 -6.05 0.82 -2.38
N LEU A 58 -5.81 1.95 -1.69
CA LEU A 58 -4.45 2.42 -1.43
C LEU A 58 -3.76 1.58 -0.35
N GLY A 59 -4.34 1.53 0.86
CA GLY A 59 -3.74 0.91 2.02
C GLY A 59 -3.72 -0.62 1.95
N GLY A 60 -4.86 -1.23 1.60
CA GLY A 60 -5.01 -2.68 1.54
C GLY A 60 -4.34 -3.31 0.31
N ILE A 61 -4.51 -2.71 -0.87
CA ILE A 61 -4.01 -3.28 -2.13
C ILE A 61 -2.68 -2.65 -2.52
N GLY A 62 -2.66 -1.33 -2.74
CA GLY A 62 -1.49 -0.63 -3.27
C GLY A 62 -0.28 -0.67 -2.33
N ILE A 63 -0.48 -0.77 -1.02
CA ILE A 63 0.57 -0.75 -0.01
C ILE A 63 0.73 -2.14 0.63
N TRP A 64 -0.29 -2.67 1.31
CA TRP A 64 -0.17 -3.92 2.09
C TRP A 64 0.00 -5.16 1.20
N MET A 65 -0.88 -5.35 0.21
CA MET A 65 -0.76 -6.50 -0.71
C MET A 65 0.54 -6.44 -1.50
N MET A 66 0.92 -5.25 -2.03
CA MET A 66 2.20 -5.05 -2.69
C MET A 66 3.37 -5.43 -1.80
N HIS A 67 3.35 -5.00 -0.51
CA HIS A 67 4.39 -5.33 0.47
C HIS A 67 4.57 -6.84 0.61
N PHE A 68 3.50 -7.61 0.80
CA PHE A 68 3.60 -9.06 0.95
C PHE A 68 4.00 -9.77 -0.35
N VAL A 69 3.58 -9.27 -1.53
CA VAL A 69 4.11 -9.76 -2.82
C VAL A 69 5.61 -9.48 -2.93
N GLY A 70 6.07 -8.29 -2.53
CA GLY A 70 7.49 -7.95 -2.48
C GLY A 70 8.28 -8.79 -1.48
N MET A 71 7.67 -9.16 -0.33
CA MET A 71 8.26 -10.09 0.64
C MET A 71 8.44 -11.50 0.04
N VAL A 72 7.49 -11.98 -0.74
CA VAL A 72 7.60 -13.27 -1.44
C VAL A 72 8.66 -13.22 -2.55
N ALA A 73 8.87 -12.06 -3.18
CA ALA A 73 9.96 -11.85 -4.12
C ALA A 73 11.35 -11.96 -3.48
N TYR A 74 11.44 -11.75 -2.17
CA TYR A 74 12.67 -11.82 -1.38
C TYR A 74 12.94 -13.25 -0.92
N ARG A 75 13.69 -14.01 -1.75
CA ARG A 75 14.00 -15.42 -1.53
C ARG A 75 15.19 -15.59 -0.59
N LEU A 76 14.96 -16.22 0.56
CA LEU A 76 16.02 -16.65 1.48
C LEU A 76 16.20 -18.17 1.41
N PRO A 77 17.40 -18.70 1.77
CA PRO A 77 17.66 -20.14 1.82
C PRO A 77 17.08 -20.84 3.06
N VAL A 78 16.14 -20.21 3.72
CA VAL A 78 15.39 -20.72 4.90
C VAL A 78 13.88 -20.56 4.66
N PRO A 79 13.05 -21.51 5.14
CA PRO A 79 11.61 -21.39 5.05
C PRO A 79 11.12 -20.20 5.90
N ILE A 80 10.15 -19.46 5.34
CA ILE A 80 9.51 -18.31 6.00
C ILE A 80 8.04 -18.63 6.15
N ALA A 81 7.50 -18.45 7.36
CA ALA A 81 6.07 -18.38 7.63
C ALA A 81 5.74 -16.98 8.19
N TYR A 82 4.48 -16.66 8.33
CA TYR A 82 4.04 -15.36 8.85
C TYR A 82 3.12 -15.55 10.05
N ASP A 83 3.37 -14.79 11.11
CA ASP A 83 2.47 -14.70 12.26
C ASP A 83 1.20 -13.93 11.85
N VAL A 84 0.04 -14.54 12.10
CA VAL A 84 -1.27 -14.02 11.66
C VAL A 84 -1.60 -12.68 12.30
N ILE A 85 -1.31 -12.54 13.60
CA ILE A 85 -1.74 -11.36 14.34
C ILE A 85 -1.05 -10.08 13.83
N PRO A 86 0.31 -9.97 13.77
CA PRO A 86 0.94 -8.77 13.25
C PRO A 86 0.64 -8.56 11.76
N THR A 87 0.43 -9.62 10.98
CA THR A 87 0.01 -9.54 9.57
C THR A 87 -1.35 -8.86 9.42
N LEU A 88 -2.37 -9.26 10.18
CA LEU A 88 -3.70 -8.65 10.14
C LEU A 88 -3.71 -7.24 10.74
N VAL A 89 -2.98 -7.02 11.83
CA VAL A 89 -2.87 -5.69 12.43
C VAL A 89 -2.22 -4.71 11.44
N SER A 90 -1.19 -5.14 10.69
CA SER A 90 -0.57 -4.31 9.66
C SER A 90 -1.53 -3.95 8.52
N LEU A 91 -2.41 -4.88 8.09
CA LEU A 91 -3.46 -4.62 7.11
C LEU A 91 -4.46 -3.56 7.60
N VAL A 92 -4.98 -3.76 8.81
CA VAL A 92 -5.96 -2.83 9.41
C VAL A 92 -5.33 -1.44 9.58
N ALA A 93 -4.10 -1.37 10.07
CA ALA A 93 -3.35 -0.11 10.21
C ALA A 93 -3.17 0.59 8.84
N ALA A 94 -2.77 -0.14 7.79
CA ALA A 94 -2.61 0.42 6.45
C ALA A 94 -3.90 1.04 5.92
N ILE A 95 -5.05 0.36 6.07
CA ILE A 95 -6.35 0.85 5.60
C ILE A 95 -6.79 2.07 6.42
N LEU A 96 -6.75 1.99 7.75
CA LEU A 96 -7.21 3.06 8.64
C LEU A 96 -6.38 4.33 8.45
N ILE A 97 -5.05 4.22 8.44
CA ILE A 97 -4.15 5.37 8.29
C ILE A 97 -4.32 6.00 6.91
N SER A 98 -4.43 5.20 5.85
CA SER A 98 -4.72 5.71 4.49
C SER A 98 -6.05 6.46 4.44
N GLY A 99 -7.09 5.95 5.10
CA GLY A 99 -8.40 6.60 5.17
C GLY A 99 -8.37 7.93 5.92
N ILE A 100 -7.69 7.97 7.08
CA ILE A 100 -7.54 9.20 7.86
C ILE A 100 -6.73 10.25 7.08
N ALA A 101 -5.66 9.83 6.39
CA ALA A 101 -4.84 10.72 5.59
C ALA A 101 -5.61 11.32 4.40
N LEU A 102 -6.36 10.50 3.65
CA LEU A 102 -7.22 10.93 2.55
C LEU A 102 -8.31 11.89 3.04
N TYR A 103 -8.99 11.55 4.13
CA TYR A 103 -10.02 12.41 4.71
C TYR A 103 -9.45 13.73 5.21
N SER A 104 -8.26 13.73 5.83
CA SER A 104 -7.60 14.95 6.32
C SER A 104 -7.23 15.89 5.17
N ALA A 105 -6.77 15.34 4.04
CA ALA A 105 -6.33 16.12 2.88
C ALA A 105 -7.49 16.70 2.06
N GLY A 106 -8.61 15.96 1.92
CA GLY A 106 -9.68 16.35 0.98
C GLY A 106 -11.11 16.06 1.44
N GLY A 107 -11.33 15.59 2.67
CA GLY A 107 -12.65 15.13 3.15
C GLY A 107 -13.65 16.22 3.55
N ARG A 108 -13.21 17.46 3.79
CA ARG A 108 -14.09 18.56 4.22
C ARG A 108 -13.87 19.80 3.35
N GLY A 109 -14.75 20.05 2.40
CA GLY A 109 -14.69 21.26 1.57
C GLY A 109 -13.56 21.31 0.54
N GLY A 110 -12.98 20.15 0.16
CA GLY A 110 -11.92 20.03 -0.83
C GLY A 110 -10.50 19.97 -0.25
N PHE A 111 -9.51 20.13 -1.11
CA PHE A 111 -8.10 20.06 -0.76
C PHE A 111 -7.70 21.16 0.23
N ARG A 112 -7.03 20.79 1.32
CA ARG A 112 -6.58 21.68 2.37
C ARG A 112 -5.09 21.43 2.67
N VAL A 113 -4.27 22.48 2.57
CA VAL A 113 -2.80 22.38 2.77
C VAL A 113 -2.45 21.83 4.16
N GLY A 114 -3.08 22.35 5.23
CA GLY A 114 -2.83 21.84 6.60
C GLY A 114 -3.21 20.37 6.76
N GLY A 115 -4.35 19.95 6.19
CA GLY A 115 -4.78 18.55 6.16
C GLY A 115 -3.87 17.68 5.29
N TRP A 116 -3.37 18.23 4.20
CA TRP A 116 -2.40 17.55 3.32
C TRP A 116 -1.07 17.32 4.04
N VAL A 117 -0.49 18.31 4.70
CA VAL A 117 0.76 18.15 5.48
C VAL A 117 0.59 17.11 6.59
N PHE A 118 -0.48 17.23 7.39
CA PHE A 118 -0.77 16.26 8.44
C PHE A 118 -0.97 14.85 7.86
N GLY A 119 -1.79 14.72 6.81
CA GLY A 119 -2.06 13.45 6.13
C GLY A 119 -0.80 12.83 5.52
N SER A 120 0.11 13.64 4.99
CA SER A 120 1.38 13.17 4.41
C SER A 120 2.30 12.56 5.46
N ILE A 121 2.46 13.24 6.60
CA ILE A 121 3.26 12.72 7.72
C ILE A 121 2.62 11.44 8.28
N LEU A 122 1.32 11.48 8.54
CA LEU A 122 0.57 10.35 9.09
C LEU A 122 0.65 9.13 8.15
N ALA A 123 0.39 9.33 6.85
CA ALA A 123 0.44 8.24 5.87
C ALA A 123 1.87 7.71 5.71
N GLY A 124 2.87 8.57 5.61
CA GLY A 124 4.27 8.15 5.47
C GLY A 124 4.74 7.33 6.68
N VAL A 125 4.48 7.80 7.90
CA VAL A 125 4.79 7.04 9.13
C VAL A 125 3.98 5.75 9.18
N GLY A 126 2.70 5.80 8.80
CA GLY A 126 1.83 4.62 8.79
C GLY A 126 2.28 3.53 7.81
N VAL A 127 2.75 3.92 6.62
CA VAL A 127 3.35 2.97 5.65
C VAL A 127 4.60 2.30 6.23
N CYS A 128 5.45 3.06 6.93
CA CYS A 128 6.62 2.49 7.62
C CYS A 128 6.21 1.53 8.74
N VAL A 129 5.24 1.91 9.57
CA VAL A 129 4.71 1.03 10.63
C VAL A 129 4.18 -0.27 10.02
N MET A 130 3.38 -0.20 8.97
CA MET A 130 2.89 -1.39 8.26
C MET A 130 4.02 -2.25 7.72
N HIS A 131 5.01 -1.63 7.04
CA HIS A 131 6.13 -2.32 6.43
C HIS A 131 6.98 -3.07 7.48
N TYR A 132 7.43 -2.37 8.52
CA TYR A 132 8.28 -2.98 9.54
C TYR A 132 7.52 -3.97 10.42
N MET A 133 6.23 -3.77 10.64
CA MET A 133 5.37 -4.76 11.30
C MET A 133 5.19 -6.02 10.44
N GLY A 134 5.03 -5.87 9.12
CA GLY A 134 4.98 -6.98 8.18
C GLY A 134 6.30 -7.76 8.13
N MET A 135 7.44 -7.08 8.20
CA MET A 135 8.75 -7.74 8.34
C MET A 135 8.89 -8.47 9.68
N TYR A 136 8.40 -7.86 10.76
CA TYR A 136 8.40 -8.48 12.09
C TYR A 136 7.51 -9.72 12.16
N ALA A 137 6.47 -9.78 11.32
CA ALA A 137 5.57 -10.94 11.23
C ALA A 137 6.26 -12.20 10.66
N GLN A 138 7.46 -12.08 10.08
CA GLN A 138 8.20 -13.23 9.55
C GLN A 138 8.67 -14.15 10.66
N VAL A 139 8.32 -15.43 10.53
CA VAL A 139 8.72 -16.52 11.42
C VAL A 139 9.69 -17.42 10.65
N MET A 140 10.97 -17.33 10.98
CA MET A 140 12.05 -18.02 10.31
C MET A 140 13.21 -18.32 11.26
N ARG A 141 14.10 -19.25 10.90
CA ARG A 141 15.34 -19.52 11.65
C ARG A 141 16.43 -18.49 11.35
N ALA A 142 16.08 -17.22 11.50
CA ALA A 142 17.00 -16.11 11.33
C ALA A 142 16.49 -14.89 12.13
N THR A 143 17.38 -13.95 12.39
CA THR A 143 17.07 -12.67 13.04
C THR A 143 17.35 -11.52 12.07
N LEU A 144 16.60 -10.43 12.21
CA LEU A 144 16.79 -9.20 11.44
C LEU A 144 17.67 -8.23 12.25
N VAL A 145 18.78 -7.82 11.65
CA VAL A 145 19.67 -6.78 12.20
C VAL A 145 19.46 -5.52 11.37
N TRP A 146 19.10 -4.41 12.02
CA TRP A 146 18.67 -3.20 11.36
C TRP A 146 19.78 -2.18 11.16
N ASN A 147 19.88 -1.67 9.92
CA ASN A 147 20.64 -0.45 9.63
C ASN A 147 19.71 0.76 9.79
N TYR A 148 19.77 1.43 10.94
CA TYR A 148 18.88 2.55 11.27
C TYR A 148 19.03 3.77 10.35
N THR A 149 20.19 3.96 9.70
CA THR A 149 20.35 5.02 8.69
C THR A 149 19.46 4.74 7.47
N VAL A 150 19.46 3.50 6.97
CA VAL A 150 18.64 3.10 5.84
C VAL A 150 17.15 3.09 6.22
N VAL A 151 16.81 2.71 7.47
CA VAL A 151 15.45 2.87 8.02
C VAL A 151 15.03 4.34 7.95
N GLY A 152 15.86 5.26 8.40
CA GLY A 152 15.58 6.70 8.34
C GLY A 152 15.33 7.19 6.90
N ILE A 153 16.15 6.74 5.94
CA ILE A 153 15.96 7.04 4.51
C ILE A 153 14.60 6.54 4.01
N SER A 154 14.21 5.31 4.37
CA SER A 154 12.91 4.75 3.97
C SER A 154 11.74 5.56 4.52
N VAL A 155 11.84 6.09 5.75
CA VAL A 155 10.84 6.98 6.36
C VAL A 155 10.71 8.28 5.58
N VAL A 156 11.83 8.92 5.21
CA VAL A 156 11.81 10.14 4.40
C VAL A 156 11.15 9.88 3.05
N ILE A 157 11.54 8.80 2.37
CA ILE A 157 10.89 8.38 1.10
C ILE A 157 9.38 8.21 1.31
N ALA A 158 8.95 7.54 2.38
CA ALA A 158 7.55 7.31 2.66
C ALA A 158 6.75 8.61 2.84
N VAL A 159 7.27 9.56 3.61
CA VAL A 159 6.58 10.84 3.88
C VAL A 159 6.49 11.68 2.61
N VAL A 160 7.58 11.78 1.84
CA VAL A 160 7.59 12.52 0.56
C VAL A 160 6.64 11.87 -0.45
N ALA A 161 6.68 10.54 -0.57
CA ALA A 161 5.79 9.77 -1.44
C ALA A 161 4.32 9.94 -1.06
N ALA A 162 4.00 9.87 0.24
CA ALA A 162 2.64 10.09 0.74
C ALA A 162 2.14 11.51 0.45
N GLY A 163 3.02 12.52 0.59
CA GLY A 163 2.70 13.91 0.24
C GLY A 163 2.37 14.06 -1.24
N ALA A 164 3.21 13.51 -2.11
CA ALA A 164 2.95 13.52 -3.55
C ALA A 164 1.64 12.78 -3.89
N ALA A 165 1.43 11.58 -3.32
CA ALA A 165 0.23 10.78 -3.55
C ALA A 165 -1.06 11.50 -3.16
N LEU A 166 -1.11 12.11 -1.96
CA LEU A 166 -2.26 12.88 -1.49
C LEU A 166 -2.50 14.13 -2.34
N TRP A 167 -1.44 14.83 -2.75
CA TRP A 167 -1.59 15.97 -3.64
C TRP A 167 -2.19 15.55 -4.99
N LEU A 168 -1.66 14.49 -5.60
CA LEU A 168 -2.14 13.96 -6.86
C LEU A 168 -3.62 13.51 -6.77
N ALA A 169 -4.01 12.88 -5.66
CA ALA A 169 -5.37 12.36 -5.45
C ALA A 169 -6.45 13.46 -5.56
N PHE A 170 -6.14 14.68 -5.16
CA PHE A 170 -7.13 15.77 -5.10
C PHE A 170 -6.94 16.87 -6.14
N ASN A 171 -5.82 16.88 -6.86
CA ASN A 171 -5.52 17.96 -7.82
C ASN A 171 -5.55 17.53 -9.29
N LEU A 172 -5.64 16.22 -9.60
CA LEU A 172 -5.67 15.74 -10.98
C LEU A 172 -7.10 15.63 -11.52
N GLN A 173 -7.35 16.29 -12.66
CA GLN A 173 -8.67 16.35 -13.28
C GLN A 173 -8.86 15.27 -14.37
N SER A 174 -7.85 14.99 -15.20
CA SER A 174 -7.99 14.07 -16.31
C SER A 174 -7.68 12.62 -15.92
N PHE A 175 -8.34 11.65 -16.57
CA PHE A 175 -8.07 10.23 -16.36
C PHE A 175 -6.63 9.85 -16.73
N GLY A 176 -6.11 10.37 -17.86
CA GLY A 176 -4.74 10.11 -18.30
C GLY A 176 -3.69 10.55 -17.28
N LEU A 177 -3.87 11.72 -16.66
CA LEU A 177 -2.97 12.19 -15.61
C LEU A 177 -3.03 11.30 -14.36
N ARG A 178 -4.22 10.77 -13.99
CA ARG A 178 -4.34 9.83 -12.87
C ARG A 178 -3.68 8.50 -13.16
N VAL A 179 -3.75 8.00 -14.40
CA VAL A 179 -3.00 6.81 -14.80
C VAL A 179 -1.50 7.04 -14.65
N MET A 180 -0.96 8.15 -15.16
CA MET A 180 0.46 8.49 -14.96
C MET A 180 0.81 8.63 -13.47
N ALA A 181 -0.04 9.29 -12.69
CA ALA A 181 0.14 9.42 -11.25
C ALA A 181 0.18 8.06 -10.55
N ALA A 182 -0.67 7.12 -10.95
CA ALA A 182 -0.67 5.77 -10.39
C ALA A 182 0.66 5.03 -10.62
N PHE A 183 1.29 5.20 -11.80
CA PHE A 183 2.63 4.67 -12.05
C PHE A 183 3.68 5.29 -11.12
N VAL A 184 3.64 6.62 -10.94
CA VAL A 184 4.56 7.32 -10.03
C VAL A 184 4.34 6.90 -8.58
N MET A 185 3.08 6.81 -8.14
CA MET A 185 2.74 6.34 -6.79
C MET A 185 3.19 4.90 -6.56
N GLY A 186 2.95 4.01 -7.51
CA GLY A 186 3.41 2.63 -7.45
C GLY A 186 4.94 2.54 -7.31
N LEU A 187 5.68 3.36 -8.08
CA LEU A 187 7.13 3.43 -7.97
C LEU A 187 7.58 3.93 -6.59
N ALA A 188 6.92 4.94 -6.05
CA ALA A 188 7.23 5.51 -4.75
C ALA A 188 6.98 4.51 -3.60
N VAL A 189 5.88 3.75 -3.66
CA VAL A 189 5.59 2.69 -2.67
C VAL A 189 6.63 1.57 -2.76
N CYS A 190 6.98 1.12 -3.97
CA CYS A 190 8.05 0.12 -4.17
C CYS A 190 9.41 0.65 -3.70
N ALA A 191 9.76 1.91 -3.98
CA ALA A 191 11.01 2.51 -3.55
C ALA A 191 11.14 2.49 -2.02
N MET A 192 10.09 2.87 -1.30
CA MET A 192 10.07 2.77 0.16
C MET A 192 10.23 1.31 0.63
N HIS A 193 9.43 0.39 0.06
CA HIS A 193 9.44 -1.02 0.45
C HIS A 193 10.82 -1.66 0.27
N TYR A 194 11.41 -1.56 -0.93
CA TYR A 194 12.70 -2.19 -1.20
C TYR A 194 13.87 -1.50 -0.49
N THR A 195 13.77 -0.19 -0.21
CA THR A 195 14.74 0.50 0.68
C THR A 195 14.61 -0.01 2.10
N GLY A 196 13.38 -0.20 2.60
CA GLY A 196 13.12 -0.80 3.91
C GLY A 196 13.61 -2.24 4.01
N MET A 197 13.44 -3.04 2.95
CA MET A 197 14.02 -4.40 2.88
C MET A 197 15.56 -4.37 2.93
N ALA A 198 16.19 -3.44 2.24
CA ALA A 198 17.65 -3.27 2.25
C ALA A 198 18.20 -2.79 3.62
N ALA A 199 17.34 -2.25 4.49
CA ALA A 199 17.72 -1.87 5.85
C ALA A 199 17.90 -3.09 6.78
N ALA A 200 17.42 -4.28 6.41
CA ALA A 200 17.49 -5.48 7.22
C ALA A 200 18.55 -6.44 6.70
N GLN A 201 19.53 -6.75 7.55
CA GLN A 201 20.46 -7.85 7.35
C GLN A 201 19.88 -9.09 8.04
N VAL A 202 19.79 -10.20 7.31
CA VAL A 202 19.25 -11.46 7.83
C VAL A 202 20.40 -12.34 8.32
N VAL A 203 20.37 -12.69 9.60
CA VAL A 203 21.41 -13.51 10.25
C VAL A 203 20.81 -14.82 10.72
N CYS A 204 21.41 -15.96 10.31
CA CYS A 204 20.96 -17.29 10.70
C CYS A 204 20.95 -17.48 12.22
N SER A 205 19.88 -18.05 12.78
CA SER A 205 19.74 -18.30 14.21
C SER A 205 19.62 -19.80 14.50
N ALA A 206 20.25 -20.26 15.60
CA ALA A 206 20.06 -21.61 16.12
C ALA A 206 18.69 -21.82 16.76
N ALA A 207 18.08 -20.74 17.28
CA ALA A 207 16.79 -20.82 17.94
C ALA A 207 15.67 -21.16 16.95
N ALA A 208 14.77 -22.05 17.35
CA ALA A 208 13.54 -22.24 16.63
C ALA A 208 12.69 -20.95 16.71
N PRO A 209 12.05 -20.53 15.60
CA PRO A 209 11.21 -19.35 15.61
C PRO A 209 10.02 -19.56 16.57
N ALA A 210 9.79 -18.60 17.44
CA ALA A 210 8.61 -18.56 18.28
C ALA A 210 7.46 -17.93 17.49
N GLY A 211 6.52 -18.73 17.06
CA GLY A 211 5.28 -18.27 16.45
C GLY A 211 4.13 -19.09 16.95
N ASN A 212 3.13 -18.45 17.55
CA ASN A 212 1.99 -19.14 18.14
C ASN A 212 0.92 -19.50 17.11
N TRP A 213 0.78 -18.72 16.04
CA TRP A 213 -0.21 -18.93 15.01
C TRP A 213 0.34 -18.45 13.66
N THR A 214 0.92 -19.38 12.90
CA THR A 214 1.60 -19.06 11.63
C THR A 214 0.86 -19.61 10.43
N ILE A 215 0.87 -18.88 9.34
CA ILE A 215 0.39 -19.31 8.02
C ILE A 215 1.59 -19.49 7.10
N ALA A 216 1.77 -20.71 6.59
CA ALA A 216 2.61 -20.97 5.42
C ALA A 216 1.77 -20.78 4.15
N GLY A 217 2.37 -20.29 3.07
CA GLY A 217 1.64 -20.03 1.83
C GLY A 217 0.74 -18.79 1.90
N LEU A 218 1.02 -17.85 2.82
CA LEU A 218 0.30 -16.57 2.94
C LEU A 218 0.21 -15.84 1.61
N GLU A 219 1.22 -15.98 0.77
CA GLU A 219 1.28 -15.41 -0.58
C GLU A 219 0.06 -15.77 -1.44
N LEU A 220 -0.40 -17.02 -1.40
CA LEU A 220 -1.55 -17.47 -2.18
C LEU A 220 -2.85 -16.81 -1.70
N TRP A 221 -3.01 -16.68 -0.37
CA TRP A 221 -4.17 -16.02 0.22
C TRP A 221 -4.18 -14.52 -0.05
N VAL A 222 -3.01 -13.87 0.04
CA VAL A 222 -2.85 -12.44 -0.28
C VAL A 222 -3.21 -12.18 -1.75
N LEU A 223 -2.73 -13.00 -2.68
CA LEU A 223 -3.03 -12.87 -4.10
C LEU A 223 -4.50 -13.13 -4.41
N ALA A 224 -5.07 -14.21 -3.86
CA ALA A 224 -6.46 -14.58 -4.14
C ALA A 224 -7.44 -13.54 -3.55
N LEU A 225 -7.34 -13.26 -2.26
CA LEU A 225 -8.26 -12.34 -1.58
C LEU A 225 -8.03 -10.89 -2.01
N GLY A 226 -6.78 -10.49 -2.18
CA GLY A 226 -6.41 -9.16 -2.66
C GLY A 226 -6.86 -8.92 -4.11
N GLY A 227 -6.73 -9.93 -4.98
CA GLY A 227 -7.22 -9.86 -6.36
C GLY A 227 -8.74 -9.73 -6.43
N ILE A 228 -9.48 -10.54 -5.66
CA ILE A 228 -10.94 -10.42 -5.56
C ILE A 228 -11.33 -9.03 -5.04
N ALA A 229 -10.68 -8.58 -3.97
CA ALA A 229 -10.94 -7.29 -3.38
C ALA A 229 -10.65 -6.12 -4.33
N LEU A 230 -9.58 -6.20 -5.12
CA LEU A 230 -9.27 -5.24 -6.17
C LEU A 230 -10.39 -5.17 -7.22
N VAL A 231 -10.82 -6.33 -7.74
CA VAL A 231 -11.89 -6.40 -8.74
C VAL A 231 -13.19 -5.81 -8.20
N VAL A 232 -13.59 -6.19 -6.98
CA VAL A 232 -14.83 -5.66 -6.35
C VAL A 232 -14.74 -4.16 -6.15
N THR A 233 -13.64 -3.67 -5.61
CA THR A 233 -13.45 -2.23 -5.35
C THR A 233 -13.40 -1.44 -6.65
N ALA A 234 -12.63 -1.91 -7.65
CA ALA A 234 -12.53 -1.28 -8.96
C ALA A 234 -13.89 -1.23 -9.67
N THR A 235 -14.67 -2.31 -9.64
CA THR A 235 -16.01 -2.37 -10.25
C THR A 235 -16.95 -1.35 -9.58
N ARG A 236 -16.94 -1.25 -8.24
CA ARG A 236 -17.78 -0.28 -7.51
C ARG A 236 -17.42 1.16 -7.86
N VAL A 237 -16.13 1.48 -7.92
CA VAL A 237 -15.63 2.80 -8.29
C VAL A 237 -15.95 3.12 -9.76
N ALA A 238 -15.77 2.16 -10.68
CA ALA A 238 -16.10 2.32 -12.09
C ALA A 238 -17.60 2.59 -12.31
N ASN A 239 -18.47 1.84 -11.63
CA ASN A 239 -19.92 2.05 -11.71
C ASN A 239 -20.32 3.46 -11.21
N ARG A 240 -19.69 3.96 -10.14
CA ARG A 240 -19.89 5.33 -9.66
C ARG A 240 -19.45 6.36 -10.70
N SER A 241 -18.29 6.13 -11.33
CA SER A 241 -17.75 7.00 -12.38
C SER A 241 -18.64 7.06 -13.62
N LEU A 242 -19.16 5.91 -14.06
CA LEU A 242 -20.08 5.83 -15.20
C LEU A 242 -21.41 6.52 -14.89
N GLY A 243 -22.02 6.25 -13.73
CA GLY A 243 -23.25 6.92 -13.30
C GLY A 243 -23.13 8.44 -13.27
N ALA A 244 -21.99 8.97 -12.78
CA ALA A 244 -21.73 10.40 -12.79
C ALA A 244 -21.63 10.99 -14.22
N ARG A 245 -21.06 10.24 -15.17
CA ARG A 245 -20.98 10.67 -16.59
C ARG A 245 -22.35 10.70 -17.28
N TYR A 246 -23.21 9.70 -17.03
CA TYR A 246 -24.58 9.69 -17.58
C TYR A 246 -25.38 10.90 -17.12
N LEU A 247 -25.32 11.24 -15.84
CA LEU A 247 -26.02 12.40 -15.31
C LEU A 247 -25.55 13.74 -15.90
N THR A 248 -24.26 13.86 -16.23
CA THR A 248 -23.73 15.08 -16.89
C THR A 248 -24.18 15.19 -18.33
N LEU A 249 -24.28 14.08 -19.07
CA LEU A 249 -24.74 14.06 -20.45
C LEU A 249 -26.25 14.40 -20.57
N GLU A 250 -27.06 13.93 -19.63
CA GLU A 250 -28.50 14.26 -19.59
C GLU A 250 -28.74 15.73 -19.16
N ALA A 251 -27.82 16.32 -18.40
CA ALA A 251 -27.93 17.71 -17.97
C ALA A 251 -27.44 18.73 -19.02
N GLU A 252 -26.73 18.33 -20.07
CA GLU A 252 -26.42 19.19 -21.22
C GLU A 252 -27.64 19.26 -22.13
N PRO A 253 -28.39 20.41 -22.19
CA PRO A 253 -29.47 20.56 -23.13
C PRO A 253 -28.91 20.42 -24.54
N ALA A 254 -29.62 19.66 -25.41
CA ALA A 254 -29.32 19.57 -26.81
C ALA A 254 -29.14 20.99 -27.38
N LYS A 255 -27.91 21.39 -27.64
CA LYS A 255 -27.63 22.62 -28.39
C LYS A 255 -28.05 22.34 -29.83
N ALA A 256 -29.31 22.63 -30.10
CA ALA A 256 -29.85 22.73 -31.47
C ALA A 256 -29.32 23.99 -32.14
#